data_1dcdfad55264b2414f1baef168d567b9
#
_entry.id   1dcdfad55264b2414f1baef168d567b9
#
_cell.length_a   1.000
_cell.length_b   1.000
_cell.length_c   1.000
_cell.angle_alpha   90.00
_cell.angle_beta   90.00
_cell.angle_gamma   90.00
#
_symmetry.space_group_name_H-M   'P 1'
#
loop_
_entity.id
_entity.type
_entity.pdbx_description
1 polymer ?
#
loop_
_entity_poly.entity_id
_entity_poly.type
_entity_poly.pdbx_seq_one_letter_code
_entity_poly.pdbx_strand_id
1 'polypeptide(L)'
;MTQPVMKQAGQFTIAGISGDGGQTAKVWARFEEMYGAKPFAKAYADACEVRFYSNEEQGKDIFVGYALAEGADVGGFETLVLPAVPYAVFDVLVTQGYDSGNATMDKWLDDNAHIYGALEMDGKGFIVECYTERFKDGDKPDSVVEMWVPLYRVCQSCSMPMTKAADFGKNADGTPSADYCCYCHSNGAFGNPDETLEEMIESCIPFCWEQYVDDDAARADMRARFPKLKRWAK
;
A
#
# COMPACT_ATOMS: atom_id res chain seq x y z
N MET A 1 -7.63 18.99 -5.33
CA MET A 1 -6.92 17.87 -4.63
C MET A 1 -5.85 17.35 -5.57
N THR A 2 -4.64 17.25 -5.10
CA THR A 2 -3.50 16.72 -5.88
C THR A 2 -3.69 15.22 -6.04
N GLN A 3 -3.69 14.72 -7.28
CA GLN A 3 -3.70 13.28 -7.55
C GLN A 3 -2.33 12.71 -7.19
N PRO A 4 -2.24 11.50 -6.61
CA PRO A 4 -0.97 10.88 -6.33
C PRO A 4 -0.24 10.49 -7.62
N VAL A 5 1.07 10.42 -7.54
CA VAL A 5 1.88 9.80 -8.59
C VAL A 5 1.89 8.30 -8.36
N MET A 6 1.47 7.51 -9.36
CA MET A 6 1.56 6.04 -9.27
C MET A 6 2.99 5.60 -9.60
N LYS A 7 3.65 4.94 -8.65
CA LYS A 7 4.98 4.35 -8.85
C LYS A 7 4.90 2.83 -8.77
N GLN A 8 5.54 2.12 -9.69
CA GLN A 8 5.78 0.69 -9.56
C GLN A 8 7.18 0.53 -8.97
N ALA A 9 7.27 0.14 -7.69
CA ALA A 9 8.55 -0.15 -7.07
C ALA A 9 8.87 -1.65 -7.12
N GLY A 10 10.14 -1.99 -7.30
CA GLY A 10 10.66 -3.31 -6.99
C GLY A 10 10.71 -3.52 -5.48
N GLN A 11 10.94 -4.76 -5.04
CA GLN A 11 11.23 -5.03 -3.63
C GLN A 11 12.50 -4.28 -3.22
N PHE A 12 12.48 -3.61 -2.07
CA PHE A 12 13.67 -2.98 -1.52
C PHE A 12 13.74 -3.17 0.01
N THR A 13 14.94 -3.10 0.55
CA THR A 13 15.18 -3.29 1.97
C THR A 13 15.60 -1.97 2.60
N ILE A 14 15.03 -1.64 3.74
CA ILE A 14 15.49 -0.56 4.61
C ILE A 14 16.30 -1.20 5.73
N ALA A 15 17.52 -0.71 5.98
CA ALA A 15 18.28 -1.00 7.18
C ALA A 15 18.14 0.14 8.18
N GLY A 16 17.82 -0.18 9.43
CA GLY A 16 17.46 0.85 10.41
C GLY A 16 17.16 0.30 11.79
N ILE A 17 16.28 0.97 12.50
CA ILE A 17 15.80 0.56 13.82
C ILE A 17 14.31 0.77 13.96
N SER A 18 13.65 -0.10 14.73
CA SER A 18 12.28 0.09 15.17
C SER A 18 12.18 0.98 16.40
N GLY A 19 11.03 1.60 16.62
CA GLY A 19 10.80 2.46 17.77
C GLY A 19 9.35 2.87 17.98
N ASP A 20 9.15 3.72 18.99
CA ASP A 20 7.85 4.29 19.36
C ASP A 20 7.54 5.51 18.50
N GLY A 21 6.48 5.47 17.72
CA GLY A 21 6.01 6.56 16.86
C GLY A 21 5.62 7.84 17.61
N GLY A 22 5.29 7.74 18.91
CA GLY A 22 5.11 8.91 19.77
C GLY A 22 6.41 9.64 20.14
N GLN A 23 7.57 9.04 19.83
CA GLN A 23 8.89 9.57 20.11
C GLN A 23 9.80 9.62 18.87
N THR A 24 9.23 9.81 17.70
CA THR A 24 9.89 9.78 16.40
C THR A 24 11.26 10.49 16.37
N ALA A 25 11.33 11.71 16.89
CA ALA A 25 12.60 12.46 16.92
C ALA A 25 13.72 11.76 17.71
N LYS A 26 13.37 11.06 18.79
CA LYS A 26 14.36 10.31 19.58
C LYS A 26 14.80 9.03 18.83
N VAL A 27 13.88 8.40 18.12
CA VAL A 27 14.19 7.19 17.31
C VAL A 27 15.16 7.58 16.19
N TRP A 28 14.90 8.67 15.47
CA TRP A 28 15.81 9.22 14.47
C TRP A 28 17.17 9.60 15.04
N ALA A 29 17.22 10.31 16.17
CA ALA A 29 18.48 10.71 16.80
C ALA A 29 19.34 9.46 17.17
N ARG A 30 18.70 8.44 17.72
CA ARG A 30 19.37 7.16 18.02
C ARG A 30 19.86 6.46 16.77
N PHE A 31 19.06 6.41 15.73
CA PHE A 31 19.45 5.80 14.45
C PHE A 31 20.66 6.52 13.85
N GLU A 32 20.66 7.85 13.80
CA GLU A 32 21.77 8.65 13.24
C GLU A 32 23.06 8.48 14.05
N GLU A 33 22.97 8.38 15.37
CA GLU A 33 24.14 8.09 16.22
C GLU A 33 24.75 6.73 15.89
N MET A 34 23.90 5.67 15.78
CA MET A 34 24.32 4.33 15.44
C MET A 34 24.91 4.29 14.03
N TYR A 35 24.24 4.92 13.05
CA TYR A 35 24.70 4.98 11.67
C TYR A 35 26.03 5.73 11.54
N GLY A 36 26.21 6.85 12.24
CA GLY A 36 27.47 7.58 12.28
C GLY A 36 28.63 6.77 12.85
N ALA A 37 28.38 5.91 13.84
CA ALA A 37 29.39 5.02 14.42
C ALA A 37 29.72 3.84 13.50
N LYS A 38 28.74 3.29 12.77
CA LYS A 38 28.92 2.12 11.91
C LYS A 38 28.03 2.23 10.65
N PRO A 39 28.44 3.03 9.65
CA PRO A 39 27.63 3.21 8.45
C PRO A 39 27.62 1.97 7.56
N PHE A 40 26.48 1.75 6.90
CA PHE A 40 26.32 0.77 5.82
C PHE A 40 26.16 1.47 4.47
N ALA A 41 26.33 0.74 3.36
CA ALA A 41 26.16 1.27 2.03
C ALA A 41 24.66 1.46 1.70
N LYS A 42 24.28 2.70 1.34
CA LYS A 42 22.93 3.06 0.93
C LYS A 42 22.71 2.78 -0.55
N ALA A 43 21.50 2.32 -0.92
CA ALA A 43 21.10 2.22 -2.31
C ALA A 43 20.88 3.59 -2.95
N TYR A 44 20.33 4.54 -2.18
CA TYR A 44 20.12 5.94 -2.52
C TYR A 44 20.15 6.82 -1.25
N ALA A 45 20.20 8.14 -1.44
CA ALA A 45 20.41 9.07 -0.34
C ALA A 45 19.19 9.26 0.58
N ASP A 46 18.01 8.88 0.13
CA ASP A 46 16.76 9.18 0.79
C ASP A 46 16.64 8.44 2.14
N ALA A 47 16.16 9.16 3.14
CA ALA A 47 15.78 8.57 4.41
C ALA A 47 14.33 8.08 4.34
N CYS A 48 14.03 7.00 5.04
CA CYS A 48 12.72 6.39 5.07
C CYS A 48 12.22 6.22 6.50
N GLU A 49 10.97 6.56 6.72
CA GLU A 49 10.25 6.23 7.94
C GLU A 49 9.01 5.40 7.56
N VAL A 50 8.90 4.19 8.08
CA VAL A 50 7.71 3.35 7.89
C VAL A 50 6.86 3.45 9.14
N ARG A 51 5.61 3.85 8.99
CA ARG A 51 4.61 3.92 10.06
C ARG A 51 3.61 2.80 9.92
N PHE A 52 3.44 2.03 11.00
CA PHE A 52 2.47 0.96 11.07
C PHE A 52 1.24 1.41 11.87
N TYR A 53 0.08 1.04 11.39
CA TYR A 53 -1.21 1.34 11.99
C TYR A 53 -1.91 0.05 12.39
N SER A 54 -2.34 -0.05 13.64
CA SER A 54 -3.20 -1.14 14.10
C SER A 54 -4.44 -0.56 14.77
N ASN A 55 -5.54 -1.30 14.70
CA ASN A 55 -6.78 -0.91 15.40
C ASN A 55 -6.66 -0.99 16.93
N GLU A 56 -5.63 -1.68 17.45
CA GLU A 56 -5.49 -1.98 18.87
C GLU A 56 -4.61 -0.98 19.63
N GLU A 57 -3.63 -0.34 18.94
CA GLU A 57 -2.76 0.65 19.58
C GLU A 57 -2.36 1.75 18.60
N GLN A 58 -2.76 2.98 18.88
CA GLN A 58 -2.39 4.12 18.05
C GLN A 58 -0.89 4.37 18.09
N GLY A 59 -0.25 4.31 16.89
CA GLY A 59 0.97 5.05 16.58
C GLY A 59 2.25 4.62 17.28
N LYS A 60 2.38 3.40 17.77
CA LYS A 60 3.59 2.97 18.47
C LYS A 60 4.68 2.41 17.59
N ASP A 61 4.35 1.93 16.41
CA ASP A 61 5.28 1.20 15.58
C ASP A 61 5.80 2.07 14.43
N ILE A 62 7.05 2.51 14.54
CA ILE A 62 7.80 3.08 13.42
C ILE A 62 9.08 2.30 13.18
N PHE A 63 9.52 2.32 11.94
CA PHE A 63 10.84 1.86 11.52
C PHE A 63 11.53 2.98 10.74
N VAL A 64 12.69 3.42 11.19
CA VAL A 64 13.44 4.51 10.55
C VAL A 64 14.77 4.00 10.03
N GLY A 65 15.20 4.46 8.86
CA GLY A 65 16.46 4.01 8.27
C GLY A 65 16.71 4.53 6.87
N TYR A 66 17.67 3.88 6.22
CA TYR A 66 18.04 4.13 4.84
C TYR A 66 17.85 2.89 3.98
N ALA A 67 17.52 3.09 2.71
CA ALA A 67 17.50 1.98 1.75
C ALA A 67 18.88 1.35 1.62
N LEU A 68 18.95 0.03 1.84
CA LEU A 68 20.17 -0.75 1.84
C LEU A 68 20.62 -1.04 0.41
N ALA A 69 21.90 -0.83 0.11
CA ALA A 69 22.47 -1.28 -1.16
C ALA A 69 22.49 -2.81 -1.23
N GLU A 70 22.32 -3.35 -2.44
CA GLU A 70 22.37 -4.81 -2.67
C GLU A 70 23.69 -5.40 -2.18
N GLY A 71 23.61 -6.47 -1.38
CA GLY A 71 24.77 -7.17 -0.82
C GLY A 71 25.53 -6.42 0.28
N ALA A 72 25.04 -5.25 0.74
CA ALA A 72 25.70 -4.53 1.83
C ALA A 72 25.53 -5.23 3.18
N ASP A 73 26.58 -5.17 4.00
CA ASP A 73 26.52 -5.61 5.40
C ASP A 73 25.71 -4.61 6.23
N VAL A 74 24.69 -5.07 6.90
CA VAL A 74 23.80 -4.24 7.74
C VAL A 74 24.43 -3.84 9.09
N GLY A 75 25.59 -4.38 9.43
CA GLY A 75 26.37 -3.92 10.56
C GLY A 75 25.74 -4.05 11.95
N GLY A 76 24.63 -4.76 12.09
CA GLY A 76 23.86 -4.93 13.34
C GLY A 76 22.59 -4.08 13.41
N PHE A 77 22.22 -3.39 12.33
CA PHE A 77 20.90 -2.78 12.20
C PHE A 77 19.83 -3.84 11.92
N GLU A 78 18.59 -3.52 12.27
CA GLU A 78 17.43 -4.29 11.84
C GLU A 78 17.20 -4.06 10.34
N THR A 79 16.45 -4.96 9.70
CA THR A 79 16.06 -4.80 8.31
C THR A 79 14.55 -4.95 8.14
N LEU A 80 13.98 -4.10 7.30
CA LEU A 80 12.59 -4.17 6.89
C LEU A 80 12.53 -4.28 5.37
N VAL A 81 11.86 -5.32 4.88
CA VAL A 81 11.70 -5.56 3.44
C VAL A 81 10.35 -5.00 2.99
N LEU A 82 10.37 -4.03 2.08
CA LEU A 82 9.17 -3.46 1.48
C LEU A 82 8.81 -4.19 0.18
N PRO A 83 7.52 -4.46 -0.05
CA PRO A 83 7.07 -5.32 -1.14
C PRO A 83 7.21 -4.67 -2.52
N ALA A 84 7.35 -5.51 -3.55
CA ALA A 84 7.30 -5.13 -4.97
C ALA A 84 5.83 -4.97 -5.41
N VAL A 85 5.24 -3.83 -5.13
CA VAL A 85 3.83 -3.51 -5.42
C VAL A 85 3.70 -2.11 -6.03
N PRO A 86 2.55 -1.74 -6.61
CA PRO A 86 2.26 -0.35 -6.91
C PRO A 86 2.13 0.48 -5.63
N TYR A 87 2.64 1.69 -5.67
CA TYR A 87 2.50 2.68 -4.60
C TYR A 87 1.80 3.93 -5.14
N ALA A 88 0.82 4.43 -4.39
CA ALA A 88 0.31 5.79 -4.58
C ALA A 88 1.17 6.75 -3.75
N VAL A 89 1.82 7.71 -4.42
CA VAL A 89 2.75 8.65 -3.80
C VAL A 89 2.10 10.02 -3.72
N PHE A 90 1.91 10.49 -2.50
CA PHE A 90 1.34 11.80 -2.17
C PHE A 90 2.42 12.75 -1.69
N ASP A 91 2.44 13.96 -2.21
CA ASP A 91 3.28 15.02 -1.70
C ASP A 91 2.63 15.69 -0.49
N VAL A 92 3.32 15.73 0.63
CA VAL A 92 2.93 16.45 1.84
C VAL A 92 3.86 17.63 2.07
N LEU A 93 3.32 18.83 2.05
CA LEU A 93 4.03 20.03 2.49
C LEU A 93 4.11 20.02 4.01
N VAL A 94 5.32 19.91 4.56
CA VAL A 94 5.54 19.71 6.00
C VAL A 94 4.90 20.82 6.84
N THR A 95 4.95 22.05 6.36
CA THR A 95 4.35 23.21 7.06
C THR A 95 2.82 23.24 7.07
N GLN A 96 2.16 22.44 6.23
CA GLN A 96 0.69 22.29 6.25
C GLN A 96 0.23 21.17 7.20
N GLY A 97 1.18 20.41 7.74
CA GLY A 97 0.92 19.28 8.63
C GLY A 97 0.45 18.02 7.89
N TYR A 98 0.57 16.90 8.56
CA TYR A 98 0.23 15.59 8.01
C TYR A 98 -1.28 15.31 7.93
N ASP A 99 -2.10 15.98 8.75
CA ASP A 99 -3.56 15.77 8.76
C ASP A 99 -4.20 16.02 7.39
N SER A 100 -3.78 17.07 6.70
CA SER A 100 -4.27 17.39 5.35
C SER A 100 -3.81 16.35 4.32
N GLY A 101 -2.58 15.84 4.46
CA GLY A 101 -2.04 14.77 3.64
C GLY A 101 -2.82 13.45 3.85
N ASN A 102 -3.03 13.08 5.10
CA ASN A 102 -3.80 11.89 5.48
C ASN A 102 -5.23 11.94 4.94
N ALA A 103 -5.94 13.06 5.14
CA ALA A 103 -7.30 13.23 4.63
C ALA A 103 -7.38 13.15 3.08
N THR A 104 -6.34 13.63 2.38
CA THR A 104 -6.25 13.51 0.92
C THR A 104 -6.03 12.07 0.48
N MET A 105 -5.17 11.35 1.19
CA MET A 105 -4.87 9.94 0.97
C MET A 105 -6.10 9.07 1.20
N ASP A 106 -6.77 9.22 2.35
CA ASP A 106 -7.96 8.46 2.72
C ASP A 106 -9.08 8.67 1.69
N LYS A 107 -9.34 9.94 1.34
CA LYS A 107 -10.31 10.23 0.30
C LYS A 107 -9.97 9.60 -1.05
N TRP A 108 -8.70 9.61 -1.44
CA TRP A 108 -8.29 9.00 -2.70
C TRP A 108 -8.47 7.48 -2.67
N LEU A 109 -8.15 6.82 -1.55
CA LEU A 109 -8.37 5.38 -1.36
C LEU A 109 -9.86 5.04 -1.46
N ASP A 110 -10.72 5.81 -0.80
CA ASP A 110 -12.20 5.63 -0.88
C ASP A 110 -12.71 5.80 -2.31
N ASP A 111 -12.32 6.87 -2.99
CA ASP A 111 -12.72 7.14 -4.37
C ASP A 111 -12.26 6.03 -5.35
N ASN A 112 -11.15 5.36 -5.05
CA ASN A 112 -10.52 4.32 -5.88
C ASN A 112 -10.65 2.89 -5.31
N ALA A 113 -11.47 2.67 -4.28
CA ALA A 113 -11.64 1.37 -3.62
C ALA A 113 -12.14 0.26 -4.57
N HIS A 114 -12.69 0.63 -5.73
CA HIS A 114 -13.09 -0.29 -6.80
C HIS A 114 -11.89 -0.76 -7.67
N ILE A 115 -10.69 -0.18 -7.50
CA ILE A 115 -9.48 -0.52 -8.26
C ILE A 115 -8.36 -1.00 -7.33
N TYR A 116 -8.20 -0.32 -6.19
CA TYR A 116 -7.09 -0.53 -5.25
C TYR A 116 -7.57 -0.65 -3.81
N GLY A 117 -6.79 -1.36 -3.00
CA GLY A 117 -6.84 -1.29 -1.55
C GLY A 117 -5.44 -1.07 -0.99
N ALA A 118 -5.34 -0.51 0.22
CA ALA A 118 -4.08 -0.36 0.91
C ALA A 118 -3.58 -1.75 1.37
N LEU A 119 -2.30 -2.04 1.07
CA LEU A 119 -1.68 -3.31 1.46
C LEU A 119 -1.29 -3.26 2.94
N GLU A 120 -1.51 -4.36 3.63
CA GLU A 120 -1.05 -4.57 5.00
C GLU A 120 0.22 -5.43 5.03
N MET A 121 1.01 -5.25 6.09
CA MET A 121 2.15 -6.08 6.43
C MET A 121 1.92 -6.65 7.84
N ASP A 122 1.89 -7.98 7.95
CA ASP A 122 1.62 -8.70 9.21
C ASP A 122 0.31 -8.25 9.91
N GLY A 123 -0.74 -7.99 9.12
CA GLY A 123 -2.05 -7.55 9.61
C GLY A 123 -2.10 -6.10 10.06
N LYS A 124 -1.08 -5.30 9.78
CA LYS A 124 -1.03 -3.86 10.06
C LYS A 124 -0.99 -3.07 8.78
N GLY A 125 -1.83 -2.06 8.65
CA GLY A 125 -1.69 -1.04 7.62
C GLY A 125 -0.36 -0.31 7.79
N PHE A 126 0.26 0.13 6.70
CA PHE A 126 1.49 0.91 6.77
C PHE A 126 1.61 1.92 5.64
N ILE A 127 2.38 2.96 5.91
CA ILE A 127 2.83 3.94 4.91
C ILE A 127 4.34 4.12 5.02
N VAL A 128 4.95 4.59 3.94
CA VAL A 128 6.38 4.93 3.91
C VAL A 128 6.52 6.43 3.67
N GLU A 129 7.08 7.14 4.62
CA GLU A 129 7.49 8.54 4.45
C GLU A 129 8.91 8.57 3.88
N CYS A 130 9.07 9.10 2.68
CA CYS A 130 10.38 9.23 2.03
C CYS A 130 10.83 10.68 2.07
N TYR A 131 11.98 10.89 2.71
CA TYR A 131 12.66 12.19 2.86
C TYR A 131 13.68 12.32 1.74
N THR A 132 13.21 12.71 0.57
CA THR A 132 14.01 12.87 -0.65
C THR A 132 14.77 14.21 -0.63
N GLU A 133 15.47 14.55 -1.71
CA GLU A 133 16.08 15.88 -1.91
C GLU A 133 15.08 17.05 -1.82
N ARG A 134 13.77 16.76 -1.91
CA ARG A 134 12.68 17.74 -1.75
C ARG A 134 12.37 18.05 -0.28
N PHE A 135 12.83 17.22 0.64
CA PHE A 135 12.78 17.51 2.08
C PHE A 135 13.97 18.40 2.45
N LYS A 136 13.69 19.63 2.83
CA LYS A 136 14.73 20.62 3.16
C LYS A 136 14.90 20.80 4.66
N ASP A 137 13.80 20.85 5.39
CA ASP A 137 13.71 20.92 6.85
C ASP A 137 12.24 20.94 7.28
N GLY A 138 11.96 20.70 8.56
CA GLY A 138 10.60 20.71 9.12
C GLY A 138 9.94 22.10 9.14
N ASP A 139 10.71 23.17 9.07
CA ASP A 139 10.23 24.57 9.12
C ASP A 139 10.17 25.28 7.75
N LYS A 140 10.67 24.65 6.69
CA LYS A 140 10.73 25.29 5.37
C LYS A 140 9.39 25.17 4.64
N PRO A 141 8.85 26.28 4.07
CA PRO A 141 7.53 26.28 3.43
C PRO A 141 7.44 25.44 2.15
N ASP A 142 8.57 25.14 1.53
CA ASP A 142 8.69 24.33 0.32
C ASP A 142 9.28 22.93 0.59
N SER A 143 9.33 22.53 1.86
CA SER A 143 9.77 21.21 2.26
C SER A 143 8.66 20.17 2.02
N VAL A 144 8.98 19.12 1.29
CA VAL A 144 8.04 18.06 0.90
C VAL A 144 8.52 16.70 1.40
N VAL A 145 7.62 15.98 2.05
CA VAL A 145 7.75 14.54 2.32
C VAL A 145 6.87 13.78 1.33
N GLU A 146 7.39 12.74 0.71
CA GLU A 146 6.60 11.83 -0.11
C GLU A 146 6.00 10.75 0.78
N MET A 147 4.67 10.67 0.85
CA MET A 147 3.95 9.58 1.52
C MET A 147 3.61 8.50 0.49
N TRP A 148 4.21 7.34 0.63
CA TRP A 148 4.01 6.19 -0.25
C TRP A 148 3.04 5.20 0.39
N VAL A 149 1.88 5.04 -0.22
CA VAL A 149 0.87 4.07 0.19
C VAL A 149 1.02 2.81 -0.66
N PRO A 150 1.39 1.67 -0.07
CA PRO A 150 1.47 0.41 -0.80
C PRO A 150 0.06 -0.08 -1.15
N LEU A 151 -0.12 -0.55 -2.37
CA LEU A 151 -1.43 -0.93 -2.89
C LEU A 151 -1.47 -2.38 -3.35
N TYR A 152 -2.61 -3.02 -3.12
CA TYR A 152 -3.01 -4.18 -3.90
C TYR A 152 -4.09 -3.78 -4.92
N ARG A 153 -4.25 -4.59 -5.95
CA ARG A 153 -5.36 -4.44 -6.91
C ARG A 153 -6.55 -5.28 -6.49
N VAL A 154 -7.75 -4.81 -6.80
CA VAL A 154 -8.96 -5.62 -6.67
C VAL A 154 -9.36 -6.18 -8.03
N CYS A 155 -9.91 -7.38 -8.02
CA CYS A 155 -10.41 -8.02 -9.23
C CYS A 155 -11.54 -7.20 -9.86
N GLN A 156 -11.41 -6.84 -11.12
CA GLN A 156 -12.35 -6.03 -11.87
C GLN A 156 -13.60 -6.81 -12.34
N SER A 157 -13.84 -7.98 -11.72
CA SER A 157 -15.04 -8.80 -11.90
C SER A 157 -15.76 -9.04 -10.58
N CYS A 158 -15.05 -9.53 -9.52
CA CYS A 158 -15.65 -9.92 -8.24
C CYS A 158 -15.15 -9.09 -7.05
N SER A 159 -14.28 -8.10 -7.29
CA SER A 159 -13.67 -7.25 -6.24
C SER A 159 -12.78 -7.99 -5.22
N MET A 160 -12.39 -9.24 -5.48
CA MET A 160 -11.44 -9.97 -4.63
C MET A 160 -10.10 -9.22 -4.55
N PRO A 161 -9.51 -9.01 -3.35
CA PRO A 161 -8.15 -8.51 -3.21
C PRO A 161 -7.13 -9.43 -3.89
N MET A 162 -6.25 -8.87 -4.72
CA MET A 162 -5.16 -9.60 -5.39
C MET A 162 -3.82 -9.15 -4.76
N THR A 163 -3.41 -9.81 -3.68
CA THR A 163 -2.27 -9.41 -2.85
C THR A 163 -0.99 -10.19 -3.16
N LYS A 164 -1.09 -11.33 -3.83
CA LYS A 164 0.04 -12.19 -4.18
C LYS A 164 -0.06 -12.70 -5.62
N ALA A 165 1.04 -13.12 -6.20
CA ALA A 165 1.13 -13.54 -7.60
C ALA A 165 0.11 -14.63 -7.99
N ALA A 166 -0.24 -15.54 -7.06
CA ALA A 166 -1.21 -16.61 -7.29
C ALA A 166 -2.65 -16.12 -7.42
N ASP A 167 -2.96 -14.90 -6.97
CA ASP A 167 -4.32 -14.36 -7.01
C ASP A 167 -4.69 -13.85 -8.42
N PHE A 168 -3.69 -13.57 -9.25
CA PHE A 168 -3.91 -13.03 -10.58
C PHE A 168 -4.31 -14.11 -11.58
N GLY A 169 -5.36 -13.83 -12.36
CA GLY A 169 -5.74 -14.63 -13.51
C GLY A 169 -4.69 -14.62 -14.60
N LYS A 170 -4.91 -15.39 -15.67
CA LYS A 170 -3.97 -15.48 -16.79
C LYS A 170 -4.60 -15.02 -18.09
N ASN A 171 -3.84 -14.23 -18.83
CA ASN A 171 -4.13 -13.87 -20.21
C ASN A 171 -3.91 -15.07 -21.16
N ALA A 172 -4.33 -14.96 -22.41
CA ALA A 172 -4.18 -16.02 -23.42
C ALA A 172 -2.72 -16.40 -23.69
N ASP A 173 -1.78 -15.48 -23.50
CA ASP A 173 -0.34 -15.68 -23.65
C ASP A 173 0.34 -16.24 -22.37
N GLY A 174 -0.44 -16.53 -21.34
CA GLY A 174 0.04 -17.03 -20.05
C GLY A 174 0.54 -15.97 -19.08
N THR A 175 0.60 -14.70 -19.48
CA THR A 175 0.97 -13.60 -18.59
C THR A 175 -0.10 -13.34 -17.53
N PRO A 176 0.25 -12.81 -16.33
CA PRO A 176 -0.75 -12.44 -15.33
C PRO A 176 -1.71 -11.37 -15.86
N SER A 177 -3.00 -11.54 -15.59
CA SER A 177 -4.00 -10.51 -15.87
C SER A 177 -3.83 -9.36 -14.88
N ALA A 178 -3.72 -8.14 -15.36
CA ALA A 178 -3.64 -6.96 -14.50
C ALA A 178 -4.97 -6.62 -13.81
N ASP A 179 -6.09 -7.15 -14.31
CA ASP A 179 -7.44 -6.71 -13.94
C ASP A 179 -8.27 -7.79 -13.23
N TYR A 180 -7.98 -9.07 -13.44
CA TYR A 180 -8.88 -10.14 -13.01
C TYR A 180 -8.15 -11.20 -12.17
N CYS A 181 -8.84 -11.73 -11.16
CA CYS A 181 -8.29 -12.80 -10.33
C CYS A 181 -8.34 -14.17 -11.01
N CYS A 182 -7.60 -15.12 -10.43
CA CYS A 182 -7.49 -16.52 -10.92
C CYS A 182 -8.81 -17.29 -10.92
N TYR A 183 -9.80 -16.89 -10.12
CA TYR A 183 -11.13 -17.49 -10.08
C TYR A 183 -12.04 -16.98 -11.18
N CYS A 184 -11.87 -15.71 -11.58
CA CYS A 184 -12.73 -15.10 -12.60
C CYS A 184 -12.21 -15.30 -14.02
N HIS A 185 -10.86 -15.31 -14.20
CA HIS A 185 -10.25 -15.21 -15.52
C HIS A 185 -9.06 -16.15 -15.67
N SER A 186 -9.09 -17.01 -16.69
CA SER A 186 -8.01 -17.93 -17.02
C SER A 186 -7.89 -18.11 -18.53
N ASN A 187 -6.65 -18.26 -19.02
CA ASN A 187 -6.35 -18.46 -20.44
C ASN A 187 -6.98 -17.41 -21.38
N GLY A 188 -7.10 -16.16 -20.91
CA GLY A 188 -7.65 -15.05 -21.69
C GLY A 188 -9.18 -14.97 -21.72
N ALA A 189 -9.89 -15.76 -20.93
CA ALA A 189 -11.34 -15.79 -20.92
C ALA A 189 -11.91 -15.84 -19.50
N PHE A 190 -13.13 -15.34 -19.32
CA PHE A 190 -13.91 -15.56 -18.09
C PHE A 190 -14.38 -17.01 -17.99
N GLY A 191 -14.37 -17.56 -16.77
CA GLY A 191 -14.90 -18.90 -16.52
C GLY A 191 -16.40 -19.02 -16.85
N ASN A 192 -17.16 -17.95 -16.56
CA ASN A 192 -18.58 -17.77 -16.90
C ASN A 192 -18.75 -16.51 -17.74
N PRO A 193 -18.59 -16.56 -19.06
CA PRO A 193 -18.67 -15.35 -19.90
C PRO A 193 -20.07 -14.72 -19.95
N ASP A 194 -21.13 -15.53 -19.81
CA ASP A 194 -22.52 -15.11 -19.88
C ASP A 194 -23.13 -14.78 -18.49
N GLU A 195 -22.32 -14.82 -17.43
CA GLU A 195 -22.75 -14.54 -16.07
C GLU A 195 -23.25 -13.09 -15.94
N THR A 196 -24.39 -12.92 -15.30
CA THR A 196 -24.95 -11.62 -14.99
C THR A 196 -24.32 -11.02 -13.73
N LEU A 197 -24.50 -9.72 -13.53
CA LEU A 197 -24.05 -9.03 -12.32
C LEU A 197 -24.66 -9.63 -11.04
N GLU A 198 -25.96 -9.96 -11.04
CA GLU A 198 -26.62 -10.54 -9.87
C GLU A 198 -26.09 -11.96 -9.57
N GLU A 199 -25.84 -12.78 -10.58
CA GLU A 199 -25.23 -14.11 -10.38
C GLU A 199 -23.83 -13.99 -9.81
N MET A 200 -23.03 -13.02 -10.25
CA MET A 200 -21.70 -12.77 -9.66
C MET A 200 -21.82 -12.34 -8.19
N ILE A 201 -22.76 -11.48 -7.85
CA ILE A 201 -23.00 -11.05 -6.47
C ILE A 201 -23.33 -12.27 -5.60
N GLU A 202 -24.30 -13.10 -6.01
CA GLU A 202 -24.66 -14.30 -5.25
C GLU A 202 -23.49 -15.30 -5.13
N SER A 203 -22.66 -15.42 -6.16
CA SER A 203 -21.46 -16.25 -6.12
C SER A 203 -20.40 -15.75 -5.13
N CYS A 204 -20.37 -14.45 -4.83
CA CYS A 204 -19.41 -13.86 -3.89
C CYS A 204 -19.85 -13.96 -2.42
N ILE A 205 -21.16 -14.02 -2.13
CA ILE A 205 -21.70 -14.01 -0.76
C ILE A 205 -21.02 -15.03 0.17
N PRO A 206 -20.82 -16.32 -0.22
CA PRO A 206 -20.22 -17.31 0.66
C PRO A 206 -18.77 -17.03 1.10
N PHE A 207 -18.11 -16.06 0.46
CA PHE A 207 -16.69 -15.74 0.68
C PHE A 207 -16.43 -14.44 1.42
N CYS A 208 -17.48 -13.70 1.81
CA CYS A 208 -17.34 -12.37 2.43
C CYS A 208 -18.02 -12.25 3.82
N TRP A 209 -18.38 -13.35 4.42
CA TRP A 209 -19.11 -13.41 5.70
C TRP A 209 -18.38 -12.72 6.87
N GLU A 210 -17.05 -12.64 6.86
CA GLU A 210 -16.29 -11.92 7.89
C GLU A 210 -16.33 -10.39 7.74
N GLN A 211 -16.71 -9.89 6.57
CA GLN A 211 -16.65 -8.46 6.23
C GLN A 211 -17.97 -7.73 6.46
N TYR A 212 -19.07 -8.47 6.56
CA TYR A 212 -20.42 -7.90 6.64
C TYR A 212 -21.20 -8.51 7.81
N VAL A 213 -22.15 -7.73 8.33
CA VAL A 213 -23.01 -8.18 9.46
C VAL A 213 -23.98 -9.28 9.03
N ASP A 214 -24.37 -9.31 7.76
CA ASP A 214 -25.23 -10.32 7.14
C ASP A 214 -25.11 -10.27 5.60
N ASP A 215 -25.74 -11.27 4.95
CA ASP A 215 -25.76 -11.40 3.49
C ASP A 215 -26.45 -10.24 2.79
N ASP A 216 -27.47 -9.64 3.39
CA ASP A 216 -28.21 -8.53 2.77
C ASP A 216 -27.38 -7.26 2.75
N ALA A 217 -26.59 -7.00 3.79
CA ALA A 217 -25.60 -5.92 3.81
C ALA A 217 -24.51 -6.14 2.74
N ALA A 218 -24.03 -7.39 2.58
CA ALA A 218 -23.08 -7.74 1.54
C ALA A 218 -23.64 -7.50 0.14
N ARG A 219 -24.87 -7.96 -0.13
CA ARG A 219 -25.57 -7.71 -1.42
C ARG A 219 -25.74 -6.22 -1.71
N ALA A 220 -26.14 -5.44 -0.71
CA ALA A 220 -26.35 -4.01 -0.88
C ALA A 220 -25.05 -3.29 -1.26
N ASP A 221 -23.93 -3.59 -0.58
CA ASP A 221 -22.62 -3.03 -0.90
C ASP A 221 -22.16 -3.46 -2.31
N MET A 222 -22.24 -4.74 -2.63
CA MET A 222 -21.83 -5.25 -3.94
C MET A 222 -22.65 -4.64 -5.09
N ARG A 223 -23.96 -4.47 -4.93
CA ARG A 223 -24.82 -3.77 -5.91
C ARG A 223 -24.42 -2.32 -6.13
N ALA A 224 -23.90 -1.65 -5.10
CA ALA A 224 -23.42 -0.26 -5.22
C ALA A 224 -22.01 -0.18 -5.86
N ARG A 225 -21.15 -1.14 -5.58
CA ARG A 225 -19.74 -1.14 -5.96
C ARG A 225 -19.44 -1.83 -7.28
N PHE A 226 -20.01 -3.01 -7.53
CA PHE A 226 -19.67 -3.84 -8.71
C PHE A 226 -19.96 -3.16 -10.06
N PRO A 227 -21.01 -2.33 -10.24
CA PRO A 227 -21.19 -1.60 -11.49
C PRO A 227 -20.04 -0.66 -11.88
N LYS A 228 -19.11 -0.35 -10.94
CA LYS A 228 -17.91 0.43 -11.21
C LYS A 228 -16.74 -0.43 -11.73
N LEU A 229 -16.81 -1.76 -11.57
CA LEU A 229 -15.78 -2.69 -12.03
C LEU A 229 -15.82 -2.83 -13.55
N LYS A 230 -14.65 -3.01 -14.18
CA LYS A 230 -14.50 -3.05 -15.66
C LYS A 230 -15.43 -4.03 -16.36
N ARG A 231 -15.66 -5.22 -15.77
CA ARG A 231 -16.53 -6.23 -16.36
C ARG A 231 -17.99 -5.76 -16.47
N TRP A 232 -18.44 -4.93 -15.54
CA TRP A 232 -19.86 -4.54 -15.39
C TRP A 232 -20.11 -3.08 -15.76
N ALA A 233 -19.07 -2.27 -15.88
CA ALA A 233 -19.20 -0.86 -16.31
C ALA A 233 -19.71 -0.80 -17.75
N LYS A 234 -20.77 -0.01 -17.95
CA LYS A 234 -21.40 0.20 -19.27
C LYS A 234 -20.84 1.46 -19.93
#